data_7c2a802b0b9eea8580ace9f5f06a3961
#
_entry.id   7c2a802b0b9eea8580ace9f5f06a3961
#
_cell.length_a   1.000
_cell.length_b   1.000
_cell.length_c   1.000
_cell.angle_alpha   90.00
_cell.angle_beta   90.00
_cell.angle_gamma   90.00
#
_symmetry.space_group_name_H-M   'P 1'
#
loop_
_entity.id
_entity.type
_entity.pdbx_description
1 polymer ?
#
loop_
_entity_poly.entity_id
_entity_poly.type
_entity_poly.pdbx_seq_one_letter_code
_entity_poly.pdbx_strand_id
1 'polypeptide(L)'
;MTLFGEVRKASSLLAVSSLEERREALASISKLLEEEKDRIQAENDKDLENAEKEGISSSILHRLVFSPDKLKSVEKGYRDLCSLSDPIGKIREKRELDPGFVLEKKTFPIGVIGMIFEARPDALLQIAGLSLLSGNGLILKGGKEAANTNRILVDIIKKATASCSFSSSWILGIESREDVQVLLSADKYVDLLIPRGSNKFVRYCMDNTRIPVMGHSDGKCHTFVDNSADFEKAVNICVDAKVQYSAACNATETFLVHKDILPSFLPLLEKAFVENGVKIHADEESMRYLKTAIPMECGDEDNEYLDKECNIMAVEDVKKAVEHINAHGSHHTDAIIAENEENASYFVSFTDSADVFVNCSTRFADGYRFGLGAEVGISTSKLHARGPVGLDGLMTTKWILRGNGETVAEYSGVNGKEFHHKELI
;
A
#
# COMPACT_ATOMS: atom_id res chain seq x y z
N MET A 1 -13.73 22.35 21.41
CA MET A 1 -12.66 21.48 20.86
C MET A 1 -13.00 21.24 19.41
N THR A 2 -12.04 21.27 18.48
CA THR A 2 -12.33 20.96 17.06
C THR A 2 -12.59 19.46 16.92
N LEU A 3 -13.36 19.03 15.88
CA LEU A 3 -13.60 17.61 15.60
C LEU A 3 -12.29 16.83 15.49
N PHE A 4 -11.27 17.40 14.83
CA PHE A 4 -9.94 16.77 14.71
C PHE A 4 -9.24 16.62 16.07
N GLY A 5 -9.44 17.58 16.99
CA GLY A 5 -8.92 17.49 18.36
C GLY A 5 -9.58 16.37 19.19
N GLU A 6 -10.84 16.06 18.90
CA GLU A 6 -11.54 14.92 19.52
C GLU A 6 -10.97 13.58 19.01
N VAL A 7 -10.73 13.47 17.70
CA VAL A 7 -10.06 12.29 17.12
C VAL A 7 -8.67 12.10 17.75
N ARG A 8 -7.89 13.18 17.86
CA ARG A 8 -6.54 13.13 18.49
C ARG A 8 -6.59 12.62 19.92
N LYS A 9 -7.57 13.08 20.70
CA LYS A 9 -7.77 12.63 22.08
C LYS A 9 -8.19 11.15 22.14
N ALA A 10 -9.13 10.75 21.31
CA ALA A 10 -9.59 9.35 21.23
C ALA A 10 -8.46 8.41 20.76
N SER A 11 -7.65 8.83 19.78
CA SER A 11 -6.47 8.11 19.31
C SER A 11 -5.47 7.82 20.43
N SER A 12 -5.26 8.77 21.36
CA SER A 12 -4.37 8.56 22.49
C SER A 12 -4.88 7.50 23.46
N LEU A 13 -6.20 7.36 23.61
CA LEU A 13 -6.81 6.29 24.41
C LEU A 13 -6.76 4.94 23.69
N LEU A 14 -7.05 4.95 22.38
CA LEU A 14 -6.97 3.74 21.53
C LEU A 14 -5.55 3.16 21.51
N ALA A 15 -4.52 4.00 21.50
CA ALA A 15 -3.12 3.58 21.50
C ALA A 15 -2.69 2.78 22.74
N VAL A 16 -3.44 2.87 23.82
CA VAL A 16 -3.17 2.16 25.08
C VAL A 16 -4.22 1.11 25.42
N SER A 17 -5.23 0.92 24.58
CA SER A 17 -6.25 -0.12 24.73
C SER A 17 -5.65 -1.51 24.54
N SER A 18 -6.27 -2.53 25.13
CA SER A 18 -5.83 -3.91 24.97
C SER A 18 -6.11 -4.45 23.57
N LEU A 19 -5.33 -5.43 23.12
CA LEU A 19 -5.60 -6.14 21.88
C LEU A 19 -6.98 -6.79 21.88
N GLU A 20 -7.39 -7.33 23.02
CA GLU A 20 -8.70 -7.97 23.20
C GLU A 20 -9.83 -6.98 22.92
N GLU A 21 -9.79 -5.81 23.56
CA GLU A 21 -10.79 -4.76 23.33
C GLU A 21 -10.86 -4.32 21.87
N ARG A 22 -9.71 -4.19 21.19
CA ARG A 22 -9.67 -3.83 19.77
C ARG A 22 -10.23 -4.94 18.86
N ARG A 23 -10.01 -6.21 19.22
CA ARG A 23 -10.61 -7.37 18.51
C ARG A 23 -12.11 -7.45 18.74
N GLU A 24 -12.58 -7.27 19.97
CA GLU A 24 -14.00 -7.23 20.29
C GLU A 24 -14.72 -6.09 19.55
N ALA A 25 -14.09 -4.91 19.50
CA ALA A 25 -14.60 -3.78 18.71
C ALA A 25 -14.71 -4.12 17.23
N LEU A 26 -13.70 -4.77 16.65
CA LEU A 26 -13.71 -5.19 15.24
C LEU A 26 -14.78 -6.25 14.96
N ALA A 27 -14.95 -7.21 15.88
CA ALA A 27 -16.03 -8.20 15.80
C ALA A 27 -17.41 -7.55 15.88
N SER A 28 -17.58 -6.53 16.75
CA SER A 28 -18.81 -5.75 16.87
C SER A 28 -19.13 -4.96 15.60
N ILE A 29 -18.11 -4.38 14.96
CA ILE A 29 -18.25 -3.71 13.64
C ILE A 29 -18.73 -4.73 12.62
N SER A 30 -18.05 -5.88 12.49
CA SER A 30 -18.42 -6.93 11.54
C SER A 30 -19.88 -7.39 11.71
N LYS A 31 -20.28 -7.62 12.96
CA LYS A 31 -21.66 -8.02 13.30
C LYS A 31 -22.68 -6.96 12.87
N LEU A 32 -22.44 -5.68 13.18
CA LEU A 32 -23.35 -4.58 12.84
C LEU A 32 -23.41 -4.34 11.32
N LEU A 33 -22.31 -4.53 10.59
CA LEU A 33 -22.30 -4.44 9.14
C LEU A 33 -23.24 -5.49 8.51
N GLU A 34 -23.21 -6.74 9.01
CA GLU A 34 -24.14 -7.78 8.53
C GLU A 34 -25.59 -7.51 8.94
N GLU A 35 -25.83 -7.05 10.18
CA GLU A 35 -27.19 -6.70 10.66
C GLU A 35 -27.80 -5.53 9.88
N GLU A 36 -27.02 -4.56 9.44
CA GLU A 36 -27.47 -3.35 8.73
C GLU A 36 -27.24 -3.42 7.20
N LYS A 37 -26.94 -4.59 6.64
CA LYS A 37 -26.60 -4.77 5.22
C LYS A 37 -27.63 -4.22 4.25
N ASP A 38 -28.92 -4.40 4.53
CA ASP A 38 -30.00 -3.91 3.66
C ASP A 38 -30.04 -2.37 3.66
N ARG A 39 -29.74 -1.75 4.80
CA ARG A 39 -29.63 -0.29 4.92
C ARG A 39 -28.37 0.23 4.19
N ILE A 40 -27.26 -0.48 4.30
CA ILE A 40 -26.02 -0.15 3.54
C ILE A 40 -26.31 -0.22 2.05
N GLN A 41 -26.99 -1.29 1.59
CA GLN A 41 -27.34 -1.44 0.19
C GLN A 41 -28.24 -0.30 -0.30
N ALA A 42 -29.26 0.07 0.46
CA ALA A 42 -30.16 1.18 0.11
C ALA A 42 -29.43 2.53 -0.01
N GLU A 43 -28.41 2.80 0.81
CA GLU A 43 -27.59 4.01 0.68
C GLU A 43 -26.61 3.91 -0.50
N ASN A 44 -26.09 2.73 -0.79
CA ASN A 44 -25.25 2.50 -1.96
C ASN A 44 -26.03 2.64 -3.28
N ASP A 45 -27.26 2.15 -3.33
CA ASP A 45 -28.13 2.30 -4.49
C ASP A 45 -28.40 3.78 -4.81
N LYS A 46 -28.58 4.64 -3.80
CA LYS A 46 -28.68 6.09 -4.00
C LYS A 46 -27.41 6.70 -4.62
N ASP A 47 -26.24 6.27 -4.15
CA ASP A 47 -24.97 6.73 -4.70
C ASP A 47 -24.82 6.29 -6.16
N LEU A 48 -25.19 5.05 -6.49
CA LEU A 48 -25.16 4.52 -7.86
C LEU A 48 -26.13 5.28 -8.80
N GLU A 49 -27.38 5.50 -8.37
CA GLU A 49 -28.35 6.28 -9.15
C GLU A 49 -27.87 7.71 -9.42
N ASN A 50 -27.26 8.36 -8.42
CA ASN A 50 -26.74 9.71 -8.58
C ASN A 50 -25.52 9.73 -9.53
N ALA A 51 -24.64 8.75 -9.42
CA ALA A 51 -23.47 8.61 -10.27
C ALA A 51 -23.87 8.36 -11.76
N GLU A 52 -24.89 7.53 -11.99
CA GLU A 52 -25.44 7.31 -13.34
C GLU A 52 -26.05 8.59 -13.93
N LYS A 53 -26.82 9.34 -13.12
CA LYS A 53 -27.40 10.63 -13.55
C LYS A 53 -26.34 11.68 -13.86
N GLU A 54 -25.20 11.67 -13.15
CA GLU A 54 -24.06 12.57 -13.40
C GLU A 54 -23.18 12.10 -14.58
N GLY A 55 -23.46 10.94 -15.18
CA GLY A 55 -22.70 10.41 -16.32
C GLY A 55 -21.29 9.95 -15.95
N ILE A 56 -21.10 9.47 -14.73
CA ILE A 56 -19.80 8.95 -14.26
C ILE A 56 -19.42 7.70 -15.07
N SER A 57 -18.14 7.54 -15.37
CA SER A 57 -17.65 6.44 -16.19
C SER A 57 -17.98 5.07 -15.61
N SER A 58 -18.20 4.08 -16.48
CA SER A 58 -18.50 2.69 -16.07
C SER A 58 -17.45 2.09 -15.15
N SER A 59 -16.18 2.44 -15.33
CA SER A 59 -15.06 2.02 -14.48
C SER A 59 -15.22 2.51 -13.04
N ILE A 60 -15.67 3.75 -12.84
CA ILE A 60 -15.91 4.31 -11.51
C ILE A 60 -17.17 3.70 -10.90
N LEU A 61 -18.25 3.56 -11.69
CA LEU A 61 -19.49 2.91 -11.24
C LEU A 61 -19.21 1.50 -10.71
N HIS A 62 -18.41 0.71 -11.43
CA HIS A 62 -18.05 -0.65 -10.98
C HIS A 62 -17.28 -0.67 -9.64
N ARG A 63 -16.45 0.33 -9.39
CA ARG A 63 -15.75 0.48 -8.10
C ARG A 63 -16.70 0.89 -6.97
N LEU A 64 -17.71 1.71 -7.29
CA LEU A 64 -18.68 2.26 -6.33
C LEU A 64 -19.63 1.19 -5.78
N VAL A 65 -19.95 0.15 -6.56
CA VAL A 65 -20.81 -0.95 -6.11
C VAL A 65 -20.28 -1.58 -4.83
N PHE A 66 -21.09 -1.58 -3.77
CA PHE A 66 -20.79 -2.27 -2.51
C PHE A 66 -21.68 -3.51 -2.38
N SER A 67 -21.31 -4.59 -3.07
CA SER A 67 -22.06 -5.83 -3.14
C SER A 67 -21.95 -6.67 -1.86
N PRO A 68 -22.90 -7.63 -1.64
CA PRO A 68 -22.80 -8.61 -0.56
C PRO A 68 -21.48 -9.40 -0.56
N ASP A 69 -20.88 -9.66 -1.73
CA ASP A 69 -19.61 -10.36 -1.81
C ASP A 69 -18.43 -9.48 -1.34
N LYS A 70 -18.50 -8.16 -1.59
CA LYS A 70 -17.53 -7.22 -1.00
C LYS A 70 -17.67 -7.17 0.53
N LEU A 71 -18.89 -7.19 1.06
CA LEU A 71 -19.11 -7.25 2.51
C LEU A 71 -18.49 -8.52 3.10
N LYS A 72 -18.77 -9.70 2.53
CA LYS A 72 -18.14 -10.97 2.95
C LYS A 72 -16.61 -10.94 2.89
N SER A 73 -16.06 -10.28 1.87
CA SER A 73 -14.61 -10.11 1.74
C SER A 73 -14.03 -9.24 2.87
N VAL A 74 -14.72 -8.16 3.24
CA VAL A 74 -14.35 -7.31 4.39
C VAL A 74 -14.41 -8.10 5.69
N GLU A 75 -15.49 -8.85 5.93
CA GLU A 75 -15.63 -9.69 7.13
C GLU A 75 -14.53 -10.75 7.23
N LYS A 76 -14.16 -11.37 6.09
CA LYS A 76 -13.02 -12.27 6.04
C LYS A 76 -11.73 -11.55 6.42
N GLY A 77 -11.48 -10.37 5.83
CA GLY A 77 -10.32 -9.54 6.15
C GLY A 77 -10.26 -9.18 7.64
N TYR A 78 -11.40 -8.88 8.28
CA TYR A 78 -11.46 -8.59 9.71
C TYR A 78 -11.13 -9.81 10.57
N ARG A 79 -11.61 -11.01 10.18
CA ARG A 79 -11.20 -12.26 10.86
C ARG A 79 -9.71 -12.53 10.71
N ASP A 80 -9.16 -12.34 9.51
CA ASP A 80 -7.74 -12.53 9.24
C ASP A 80 -6.90 -11.55 10.07
N LEU A 81 -7.30 -10.27 10.14
CA LEU A 81 -6.68 -9.26 10.99
C LEU A 81 -6.70 -9.63 12.48
N CYS A 82 -7.83 -10.15 12.99
CA CYS A 82 -7.95 -10.59 14.37
C CYS A 82 -7.02 -11.77 14.71
N SER A 83 -6.55 -12.54 13.73
CA SER A 83 -5.62 -13.64 13.93
C SER A 83 -4.17 -13.19 14.10
N LEU A 84 -3.85 -11.96 13.67
CA LEU A 84 -2.49 -11.43 13.73
C LEU A 84 -2.08 -11.08 15.17
N SER A 85 -0.78 -11.14 15.44
CA SER A 85 -0.21 -10.72 16.74
C SER A 85 -0.39 -9.22 16.96
N ASP A 86 -0.45 -8.80 18.27
CA ASP A 86 -0.54 -7.37 18.59
C ASP A 86 0.61 -6.59 17.95
N PRO A 87 0.31 -5.58 17.12
CA PRO A 87 1.36 -4.73 16.54
C PRO A 87 1.94 -3.74 17.57
N ILE A 88 1.22 -3.45 18.68
CA ILE A 88 1.62 -2.48 19.70
C ILE A 88 2.53 -3.13 20.73
N GLY A 89 3.62 -2.45 21.09
CA GLY A 89 4.52 -2.88 22.16
C GLY A 89 5.50 -3.99 21.78
N LYS A 90 5.57 -4.40 20.52
CA LYS A 90 6.61 -5.35 20.06
C LYS A 90 8.00 -4.76 20.29
N ILE A 91 8.88 -5.51 20.92
CA ILE A 91 10.28 -5.12 21.09
C ILE A 91 11.01 -5.36 19.76
N ARG A 92 11.57 -4.31 19.17
CA ARG A 92 12.39 -4.37 17.96
C ARG A 92 13.87 -4.44 18.27
N GLU A 93 14.29 -3.77 19.34
CA GLU A 93 15.67 -3.76 19.83
C GLU A 93 15.63 -3.71 21.36
N LYS A 94 16.55 -4.43 21.98
CA LYS A 94 16.74 -4.38 23.44
C LYS A 94 18.23 -4.43 23.75
N ARG A 95 18.70 -3.48 24.54
CA ARG A 95 20.12 -3.33 24.88
C ARG A 95 20.27 -2.97 26.34
N GLU A 96 21.17 -3.63 27.02
CA GLU A 96 21.64 -3.22 28.33
C GLU A 96 22.81 -2.27 28.15
N LEU A 97 22.65 -1.03 28.59
CA LEU A 97 23.68 0.01 28.48
C LEU A 97 24.73 -0.12 29.60
N ASP A 98 24.28 -0.47 30.80
CA ASP A 98 25.04 -0.82 31.97
C ASP A 98 24.19 -1.80 32.83
N PRO A 99 24.72 -2.57 33.79
CA PRO A 99 23.94 -3.53 34.58
C PRO A 99 22.65 -2.94 35.13
N GLY A 100 21.50 -3.48 34.66
CA GLY A 100 20.16 -3.01 35.03
C GLY A 100 19.67 -1.76 34.31
N PHE A 101 20.51 -1.07 33.52
CA PHE A 101 20.15 0.12 32.74
C PHE A 101 19.77 -0.27 31.31
N VAL A 102 18.47 -0.54 31.09
CA VAL A 102 17.97 -1.21 29.89
C VAL A 102 17.23 -0.24 28.97
N LEU A 103 17.67 -0.20 27.71
CA LEU A 103 17.06 0.51 26.60
C LEU A 103 16.28 -0.45 25.73
N GLU A 104 14.98 -0.16 25.49
CA GLU A 104 14.10 -0.91 24.61
C GLU A 104 13.56 -0.01 23.52
N LYS A 105 13.54 -0.50 22.26
CA LYS A 105 12.82 0.11 21.15
C LYS A 105 11.54 -0.67 20.91
N LYS A 106 10.39 -0.05 21.13
CA LYS A 106 9.09 -0.69 21.00
C LYS A 106 8.24 -0.05 19.93
N THR A 107 7.42 -0.87 19.27
CA THR A 107 6.41 -0.39 18.32
C THR A 107 5.32 0.40 19.04
N PHE A 108 4.84 1.45 18.38
CA PHE A 108 3.81 2.35 18.85
C PHE A 108 2.94 2.82 17.68
N PRO A 109 1.63 3.10 17.88
CA PRO A 109 0.81 3.68 16.81
C PRO A 109 1.40 5.00 16.29
N ILE A 110 1.26 5.26 14.99
CA ILE A 110 1.67 6.53 14.39
C ILE A 110 0.90 7.69 15.04
N GLY A 111 -0.40 7.51 15.26
CA GLY A 111 -1.26 8.52 15.89
C GLY A 111 -2.58 8.68 15.14
N VAL A 112 -2.81 9.81 14.47
CA VAL A 112 -4.00 10.04 13.66
C VAL A 112 -3.64 9.92 12.19
N ILE A 113 -4.34 9.06 11.48
CA ILE A 113 -4.20 8.84 10.04
C ILE A 113 -5.30 9.58 9.31
N GLY A 114 -4.95 10.43 8.34
CA GLY A 114 -5.88 11.00 7.37
C GLY A 114 -5.89 10.14 6.12
N MET A 115 -7.06 9.67 5.69
CA MET A 115 -7.20 8.94 4.43
C MET A 115 -8.10 9.69 3.47
N ILE A 116 -7.63 9.92 2.24
CA ILE A 116 -8.43 10.49 1.15
C ILE A 116 -8.55 9.44 0.05
N PHE A 117 -9.77 9.09 -0.35
CA PHE A 117 -10.01 8.01 -1.31
C PHE A 117 -11.21 8.32 -2.22
N GLU A 118 -11.20 7.74 -3.43
CA GLU A 118 -12.23 7.90 -4.44
C GLU A 118 -13.01 6.59 -4.61
N ALA A 119 -14.34 6.68 -4.84
CA ALA A 119 -15.23 5.62 -5.33
C ALA A 119 -15.02 4.18 -4.79
N ARG A 120 -14.55 4.02 -3.55
CA ARG A 120 -14.23 2.70 -2.97
C ARG A 120 -14.70 2.57 -1.53
N PRO A 121 -16.01 2.33 -1.29
CA PRO A 121 -16.53 2.15 0.07
C PRO A 121 -15.86 0.99 0.85
N ASP A 122 -15.42 -0.06 0.15
CA ASP A 122 -14.65 -1.17 0.72
C ASP A 122 -13.33 -0.73 1.33
N ALA A 123 -12.63 0.24 0.72
CA ALA A 123 -11.38 0.77 1.24
C ALA A 123 -11.55 1.47 2.60
N LEU A 124 -12.70 2.11 2.84
CA LEU A 124 -13.03 2.69 4.15
C LEU A 124 -12.98 1.64 5.25
N LEU A 125 -13.63 0.50 5.02
CA LEU A 125 -13.67 -0.58 6.02
C LEU A 125 -12.30 -1.23 6.23
N GLN A 126 -11.54 -1.44 5.15
CA GLN A 126 -10.18 -1.99 5.25
C GLN A 126 -9.27 -1.12 6.12
N ILE A 127 -9.22 0.20 5.84
CA ILE A 127 -8.38 1.11 6.64
C ILE A 127 -8.92 1.28 8.07
N ALA A 128 -10.23 1.25 8.28
CA ALA A 128 -10.81 1.32 9.61
C ALA A 128 -10.39 0.12 10.47
N GLY A 129 -10.43 -1.11 9.91
CA GLY A 129 -9.96 -2.30 10.60
C GLY A 129 -8.47 -2.25 10.94
N LEU A 130 -7.64 -1.85 9.97
CA LEU A 130 -6.20 -1.69 10.18
C LEU A 130 -5.87 -0.60 11.21
N SER A 131 -6.53 0.56 11.13
CA SER A 131 -6.34 1.67 12.07
C SER A 131 -6.76 1.29 13.48
N LEU A 132 -7.91 0.61 13.63
CA LEU A 132 -8.39 0.13 14.92
C LEU A 132 -7.40 -0.84 15.57
N LEU A 133 -6.96 -1.88 14.85
CA LEU A 133 -6.04 -2.87 15.39
C LEU A 133 -4.63 -2.33 15.64
N SER A 134 -4.16 -1.39 14.82
CA SER A 134 -2.88 -0.71 15.03
C SER A 134 -2.94 0.42 16.07
N GLY A 135 -4.11 0.71 16.65
CA GLY A 135 -4.27 1.72 17.69
C GLY A 135 -4.25 3.16 17.19
N ASN A 136 -4.52 3.39 15.89
CA ASN A 136 -4.51 4.72 15.27
C ASN A 136 -5.90 5.31 15.19
N GLY A 137 -6.03 6.62 15.44
CA GLY A 137 -7.22 7.39 15.08
C GLY A 137 -7.31 7.59 13.57
N LEU A 138 -8.53 7.82 13.04
CA LEU A 138 -8.77 7.84 11.60
C LEU A 138 -9.67 9.01 11.20
N ILE A 139 -9.21 9.81 10.23
CA ILE A 139 -10.02 10.84 9.56
C ILE A 139 -10.15 10.44 8.09
N LEU A 140 -11.39 10.28 7.64
CA LEU A 140 -11.74 9.76 6.33
C LEU A 140 -12.35 10.85 5.46
N LYS A 141 -11.80 11.04 4.27
CA LYS A 141 -12.38 11.88 3.22
C LYS A 141 -12.64 11.03 1.99
N GLY A 142 -13.87 10.55 1.85
CA GLY A 142 -14.32 9.83 0.65
C GLY A 142 -14.69 10.76 -0.51
N GLY A 143 -14.79 10.22 -1.72
CA GLY A 143 -15.33 10.91 -2.89
C GLY A 143 -16.81 11.23 -2.69
N LYS A 144 -17.30 12.30 -3.39
CA LYS A 144 -18.71 12.72 -3.31
C LYS A 144 -19.67 11.67 -3.86
N GLU A 145 -19.20 10.87 -4.80
CA GLU A 145 -19.93 9.80 -5.47
C GLU A 145 -20.29 8.63 -4.54
N ALA A 146 -19.63 8.52 -3.39
CA ALA A 146 -19.88 7.49 -2.37
C ALA A 146 -20.37 8.07 -1.03
N ALA A 147 -20.87 9.30 -1.02
CA ALA A 147 -21.11 10.06 0.22
C ALA A 147 -22.13 9.37 1.15
N ASN A 148 -23.23 8.82 0.61
CA ASN A 148 -24.26 8.16 1.42
C ASN A 148 -23.72 6.85 2.00
N THR A 149 -23.06 6.03 1.18
CA THR A 149 -22.44 4.78 1.61
C THR A 149 -21.37 5.04 2.67
N ASN A 150 -20.48 5.99 2.46
CA ASN A 150 -19.43 6.30 3.41
C ASN A 150 -19.98 6.79 4.76
N ARG A 151 -21.03 7.61 4.74
CA ARG A 151 -21.71 8.11 5.94
C ARG A 151 -22.27 6.99 6.78
N ILE A 152 -23.07 6.09 6.17
CA ILE A 152 -23.67 4.96 6.89
C ILE A 152 -22.60 4.02 7.47
N LEU A 153 -21.50 3.76 6.74
CA LEU A 153 -20.41 2.92 7.21
C LEU A 153 -19.70 3.55 8.44
N VAL A 154 -19.42 4.84 8.40
CA VAL A 154 -18.84 5.56 9.56
C VAL A 154 -19.78 5.53 10.76
N ASP A 155 -21.10 5.73 10.55
CA ASP A 155 -22.10 5.69 11.62
C ASP A 155 -22.19 4.30 12.27
N ILE A 156 -22.14 3.23 11.47
CA ILE A 156 -22.11 1.85 11.96
C ILE A 156 -20.86 1.60 12.79
N ILE A 157 -19.68 2.02 12.33
CA ILE A 157 -18.43 1.87 13.08
C ILE A 157 -18.49 2.62 14.42
N LYS A 158 -18.95 3.86 14.41
CA LYS A 158 -19.15 4.65 15.64
C LYS A 158 -20.10 3.99 16.63
N LYS A 159 -21.22 3.47 16.12
CA LYS A 159 -22.23 2.76 16.93
C LYS A 159 -21.62 1.49 17.55
N ALA A 160 -20.87 0.71 16.76
CA ALA A 160 -20.22 -0.53 17.20
C ALA A 160 -19.18 -0.29 18.30
N THR A 161 -18.51 0.86 18.27
CA THR A 161 -17.43 1.21 19.20
C THR A 161 -17.84 2.19 20.30
N ALA A 162 -19.14 2.48 20.45
CA ALA A 162 -19.64 3.46 21.40
C ALA A 162 -19.40 3.11 22.87
N SER A 163 -19.32 1.81 23.19
CA SER A 163 -19.06 1.30 24.54
C SER A 163 -17.58 1.06 24.86
N CYS A 164 -16.69 1.24 23.90
CA CYS A 164 -15.26 1.03 24.09
C CYS A 164 -14.62 2.14 24.94
N SER A 165 -13.55 1.82 25.64
CA SER A 165 -12.83 2.76 26.52
C SER A 165 -12.17 3.92 25.78
N PHE A 166 -11.85 3.74 24.49
CA PHE A 166 -11.18 4.73 23.65
C PHE A 166 -12.10 5.74 22.95
N SER A 167 -13.42 5.71 23.21
CA SER A 167 -14.43 6.59 22.59
C SER A 167 -14.63 6.37 21.09
N SER A 168 -15.87 6.40 20.63
CA SER A 168 -16.24 6.30 19.20
C SER A 168 -15.73 7.47 18.34
N SER A 169 -15.20 8.52 18.94
CA SER A 169 -14.57 9.65 18.24
C SER A 169 -13.20 9.31 17.61
N TRP A 170 -12.70 8.07 17.76
CA TRP A 170 -11.45 7.64 17.11
C TRP A 170 -11.53 7.67 15.57
N ILE A 171 -12.76 7.66 15.02
CA ILE A 171 -13.03 7.73 13.57
C ILE A 171 -13.92 8.94 13.26
N LEU A 172 -13.58 9.66 12.19
CA LEU A 172 -14.31 10.82 11.67
C LEU A 172 -14.42 10.77 10.16
N GLY A 173 -15.63 10.80 9.62
CA GLY A 173 -15.89 11.06 8.21
C GLY A 173 -16.07 12.56 7.95
N ILE A 174 -15.45 13.09 6.90
CA ILE A 174 -15.61 14.47 6.40
C ILE A 174 -16.05 14.43 4.93
N GLU A 175 -16.91 15.35 4.49
CA GLU A 175 -17.62 15.20 3.22
C GLU A 175 -17.31 16.30 2.19
N SER A 176 -17.12 17.56 2.62
CA SER A 176 -17.02 18.69 1.69
C SER A 176 -15.68 18.72 0.92
N ARG A 177 -15.65 19.40 -0.23
CA ARG A 177 -14.39 19.61 -0.97
C ARG A 177 -13.43 20.52 -0.21
N GLU A 178 -13.95 21.46 0.54
CA GLU A 178 -13.19 22.37 1.39
C GLU A 178 -12.47 21.60 2.51
N ASP A 179 -13.07 20.46 2.96
CA ASP A 179 -12.47 19.60 3.97
C ASP A 179 -11.16 18.95 3.49
N VAL A 180 -10.92 18.80 2.18
CA VAL A 180 -9.61 18.33 1.68
C VAL A 180 -8.52 19.32 2.06
N GLN A 181 -8.73 20.63 1.81
CA GLN A 181 -7.75 21.65 2.17
C GLN A 181 -7.55 21.76 3.68
N VAL A 182 -8.66 21.62 4.44
CA VAL A 182 -8.61 21.60 5.90
C VAL A 182 -7.79 20.39 6.38
N LEU A 183 -8.00 19.21 5.81
CA LEU A 183 -7.25 18.00 6.14
C LEU A 183 -5.75 18.13 5.77
N LEU A 184 -5.43 18.62 4.57
CA LEU A 184 -4.05 18.84 4.12
C LEU A 184 -3.28 19.83 4.98
N SER A 185 -4.00 20.76 5.66
CA SER A 185 -3.44 21.76 6.55
C SER A 185 -3.46 21.36 8.04
N ALA A 186 -3.93 20.16 8.35
CA ALA A 186 -4.18 19.70 9.72
C ALA A 186 -2.95 19.03 10.39
N ASP A 187 -1.74 19.49 10.08
CA ASP A 187 -0.46 18.94 10.57
C ASP A 187 -0.32 18.89 12.10
N LYS A 188 -1.10 19.69 12.85
CA LYS A 188 -1.19 19.63 14.31
C LYS A 188 -2.03 18.45 14.85
N TYR A 189 -2.89 17.86 14.00
CA TYR A 189 -3.85 16.85 14.40
C TYR A 189 -3.66 15.52 13.70
N VAL A 190 -3.05 15.52 12.52
CA VAL A 190 -2.84 14.36 11.65
C VAL A 190 -1.35 14.08 11.51
N ASP A 191 -0.95 12.84 11.74
CA ASP A 191 0.45 12.42 11.76
C ASP A 191 0.88 11.77 10.43
N LEU A 192 -0.09 11.22 9.69
CA LEU A 192 0.15 10.55 8.40
C LEU A 192 -1.05 10.78 7.49
N LEU A 193 -0.79 11.06 6.21
CA LEU A 193 -1.81 11.13 5.16
C LEU A 193 -1.63 9.99 4.16
N ILE A 194 -2.73 9.30 3.83
CA ILE A 194 -2.76 8.21 2.85
C ILE A 194 -3.75 8.57 1.74
N PRO A 195 -3.31 9.17 0.62
CA PRO A 195 -4.16 9.42 -0.54
C PRO A 195 -4.32 8.14 -1.38
N ARG A 196 -5.56 7.89 -1.84
CA ARG A 196 -5.94 6.79 -2.74
C ARG A 196 -6.79 7.35 -3.88
N GLY A 197 -6.21 7.53 -5.04
CA GLY A 197 -6.89 8.12 -6.19
C GLY A 197 -5.98 8.13 -7.42
N SER A 198 -6.25 9.02 -8.36
CA SER A 198 -5.41 9.18 -9.55
C SER A 198 -4.00 9.70 -9.20
N ASN A 199 -3.02 9.39 -10.05
CA ASN A 199 -1.62 9.85 -9.90
C ASN A 199 -1.54 11.37 -9.68
N LYS A 200 -2.29 12.14 -10.47
CA LYS A 200 -2.38 13.60 -10.33
C LYS A 200 -2.87 14.04 -8.95
N PHE A 201 -3.85 13.31 -8.41
CA PHE A 201 -4.40 13.63 -7.09
C PHE A 201 -3.42 13.27 -5.97
N VAL A 202 -2.75 12.12 -6.04
CA VAL A 202 -1.72 11.74 -5.07
C VAL A 202 -0.58 12.75 -5.07
N ARG A 203 -0.10 13.14 -6.26
CA ARG A 203 0.93 14.19 -6.41
C ARG A 203 0.46 15.51 -5.82
N TYR A 204 -0.76 15.92 -6.12
CA TYR A 204 -1.35 17.13 -5.53
C TYR A 204 -1.34 17.09 -4.00
N CYS A 205 -1.70 15.98 -3.38
CA CYS A 205 -1.64 15.83 -1.93
C CYS A 205 -0.20 15.98 -1.41
N MET A 206 0.78 15.33 -2.06
CA MET A 206 2.20 15.42 -1.68
C MET A 206 2.73 16.86 -1.75
N ASP A 207 2.34 17.60 -2.77
CA ASP A 207 2.84 18.97 -3.01
C ASP A 207 2.15 20.03 -2.12
N ASN A 208 0.98 19.71 -1.53
CA ASN A 208 0.15 20.69 -0.83
C ASN A 208 -0.05 20.41 0.67
N THR A 209 0.76 19.54 1.28
CA THR A 209 0.69 19.28 2.72
C THR A 209 2.06 19.27 3.38
N ARG A 210 2.08 19.53 4.70
CA ARG A 210 3.24 19.30 5.56
C ARG A 210 3.15 17.97 6.32
N ILE A 211 2.02 17.31 6.24
CA ILE A 211 1.82 15.99 6.85
C ILE A 211 2.59 14.98 6.01
N PRO A 212 3.39 14.07 6.60
CA PRO A 212 3.99 12.96 5.86
C PRO A 212 2.95 12.22 5.04
N VAL A 213 3.22 11.98 3.75
CA VAL A 213 2.31 11.27 2.84
C VAL A 213 2.87 9.89 2.55
N MET A 214 2.03 8.87 2.73
CA MET A 214 2.34 7.48 2.39
C MET A 214 1.54 7.06 1.16
N GLY A 215 2.22 6.58 0.13
CA GLY A 215 1.61 6.16 -1.12
C GLY A 215 2.61 6.20 -2.27
N HIS A 216 2.09 6.03 -3.48
CA HIS A 216 2.83 6.18 -4.73
C HIS A 216 1.98 7.01 -5.70
N SER A 217 2.66 7.75 -6.56
CA SER A 217 1.98 8.54 -7.61
C SER A 217 1.89 7.79 -8.94
N ASP A 218 2.74 6.79 -9.17
CA ASP A 218 2.87 6.06 -10.43
C ASP A 218 3.15 4.58 -10.16
N GLY A 219 2.65 3.68 -11.02
CA GLY A 219 2.88 2.24 -10.97
C GLY A 219 3.59 1.74 -12.24
N LYS A 220 4.77 2.30 -12.57
CA LYS A 220 5.58 1.89 -13.72
C LYS A 220 6.43 0.69 -13.34
N CYS A 221 5.88 -0.51 -13.49
CA CYS A 221 6.54 -1.75 -13.13
C CYS A 221 7.21 -2.40 -14.34
N HIS A 222 8.36 -3.03 -14.12
CA HIS A 222 9.12 -3.70 -15.18
C HIS A 222 9.27 -5.19 -14.89
N THR A 223 9.37 -5.97 -15.96
CA THR A 223 9.79 -7.37 -15.89
C THR A 223 10.93 -7.58 -16.85
N PHE A 224 12.11 -7.93 -16.34
CA PHE A 224 13.28 -8.27 -17.15
C PHE A 224 13.33 -9.78 -17.40
N VAL A 225 13.46 -10.18 -18.67
CA VAL A 225 13.66 -11.56 -19.10
C VAL A 225 15.13 -11.74 -19.49
N ASP A 226 15.86 -12.44 -18.65
CA ASP A 226 17.30 -12.71 -18.79
C ASP A 226 17.53 -13.79 -19.88
N ASN A 227 18.75 -13.83 -20.45
CA ASN A 227 19.09 -14.84 -21.46
C ASN A 227 19.10 -16.28 -20.92
N SER A 228 19.16 -16.45 -19.63
CA SER A 228 19.07 -17.77 -18.95
C SER A 228 17.64 -18.22 -18.67
N ALA A 229 16.62 -17.41 -18.98
CA ALA A 229 15.24 -17.68 -18.61
C ALA A 229 14.70 -18.96 -19.28
N ASP A 230 13.94 -19.74 -18.52
CA ASP A 230 13.06 -20.77 -19.08
C ASP A 230 11.88 -20.09 -19.80
N PHE A 231 11.75 -20.29 -21.11
CA PHE A 231 10.80 -19.55 -21.94
C PHE A 231 9.34 -19.86 -21.62
N GLU A 232 9.00 -21.08 -21.22
CA GLU A 232 7.64 -21.45 -20.85
C GLU A 232 7.23 -20.71 -19.57
N LYS A 233 8.08 -20.76 -18.54
CA LYS A 233 7.89 -19.98 -17.30
C LYS A 233 7.80 -18.49 -17.59
N ALA A 234 8.71 -17.97 -18.42
CA ALA A 234 8.78 -16.54 -18.72
C ALA A 234 7.52 -16.03 -19.42
N VAL A 235 6.99 -16.74 -20.41
CA VAL A 235 5.74 -16.37 -21.09
C VAL A 235 4.57 -16.36 -20.08
N ASN A 236 4.45 -17.40 -19.27
CA ASN A 236 3.38 -17.50 -18.27
C ASN A 236 3.44 -16.35 -17.26
N ILE A 237 4.64 -16.02 -16.75
CA ILE A 237 4.84 -14.92 -15.80
C ILE A 237 4.53 -13.57 -16.46
N CYS A 238 5.01 -13.31 -17.67
CA CYS A 238 4.77 -12.06 -18.38
C CYS A 238 3.27 -11.85 -18.68
N VAL A 239 2.56 -12.91 -19.10
CA VAL A 239 1.12 -12.84 -19.35
C VAL A 239 0.38 -12.53 -18.04
N ASP A 240 0.65 -13.26 -16.95
CA ASP A 240 0.01 -13.00 -15.66
C ASP A 240 0.30 -11.59 -15.16
N ALA A 241 1.56 -11.15 -15.25
CA ALA A 241 2.00 -9.83 -14.81
C ALA A 241 1.26 -8.68 -15.52
N LYS A 242 0.81 -8.87 -16.76
CA LYS A 242 0.04 -7.85 -17.50
C LYS A 242 -1.47 -8.08 -17.48
N VAL A 243 -1.94 -9.32 -17.60
CA VAL A 243 -3.34 -9.62 -17.95
C VAL A 243 -4.21 -9.91 -16.74
N GLN A 244 -3.64 -10.43 -15.64
CA GLN A 244 -4.41 -10.82 -14.45
C GLN A 244 -5.28 -9.67 -13.92
N TYR A 245 -4.74 -8.43 -13.90
CA TYR A 245 -5.49 -7.20 -13.67
C TYR A 245 -4.67 -6.00 -14.18
N SER A 246 -4.84 -5.64 -15.43
CA SER A 246 -4.03 -4.63 -16.14
C SER A 246 -4.13 -3.21 -15.55
N ALA A 247 -5.24 -2.88 -14.90
CA ALA A 247 -5.46 -1.56 -14.28
C ALA A 247 -4.88 -1.43 -12.85
N ALA A 248 -4.08 -2.38 -12.40
CA ALA A 248 -3.42 -2.30 -11.10
C ALA A 248 -2.02 -1.68 -11.24
N CYS A 249 -1.62 -0.89 -10.24
CA CYS A 249 -0.32 -0.21 -10.19
C CYS A 249 0.90 -1.15 -10.16
N ASN A 250 0.70 -2.45 -9.86
CA ASN A 250 1.73 -3.48 -9.90
C ASN A 250 1.62 -4.40 -11.13
N ALA A 251 0.79 -4.06 -12.13
CA ALA A 251 0.86 -4.69 -13.45
C ALA A 251 2.13 -4.23 -14.17
N THR A 252 2.79 -5.15 -14.89
CA THR A 252 3.98 -4.77 -15.65
C THR A 252 3.60 -3.88 -16.83
N GLU A 253 4.27 -2.73 -16.95
CA GLU A 253 4.07 -1.77 -18.04
C GLU A 253 5.16 -1.90 -19.12
N THR A 254 6.38 -2.28 -18.71
CA THR A 254 7.51 -2.46 -19.63
C THR A 254 8.18 -3.82 -19.41
N PHE A 255 8.30 -4.60 -20.50
CA PHE A 255 9.06 -5.84 -20.54
C PHE A 255 10.42 -5.59 -21.18
N LEU A 256 11.48 -5.74 -20.39
CA LEU A 256 12.86 -5.69 -20.88
C LEU A 256 13.31 -7.10 -21.25
N VAL A 257 13.83 -7.31 -22.44
CA VAL A 257 14.24 -8.64 -22.91
C VAL A 257 15.71 -8.62 -23.33
N HIS A 258 16.47 -9.58 -22.82
CA HIS A 258 17.88 -9.72 -23.19
C HIS A 258 18.03 -9.91 -24.69
N LYS A 259 18.91 -9.14 -25.34
CA LYS A 259 19.07 -9.11 -26.81
C LYS A 259 19.35 -10.48 -27.45
N ASP A 260 20.06 -11.34 -26.77
CA ASP A 260 20.46 -12.65 -27.30
C ASP A 260 19.27 -13.62 -27.47
N ILE A 261 18.17 -13.38 -26.77
CA ILE A 261 16.98 -14.24 -26.83
C ILE A 261 15.82 -13.64 -27.62
N LEU A 262 15.93 -12.42 -28.12
CA LEU A 262 14.86 -11.75 -28.89
C LEU A 262 14.30 -12.64 -30.01
N PRO A 263 15.16 -13.27 -30.91
CA PRO A 263 14.64 -14.05 -32.05
C PRO A 263 13.81 -15.26 -31.62
N SER A 264 14.09 -15.85 -30.47
CA SER A 264 13.46 -17.09 -29.98
C SER A 264 12.34 -16.84 -29.00
N PHE A 265 12.44 -15.80 -28.15
CA PHE A 265 11.48 -15.52 -27.08
C PHE A 265 10.34 -14.61 -27.54
N LEU A 266 10.64 -13.52 -28.27
CA LEU A 266 9.60 -12.54 -28.62
C LEU A 266 8.44 -13.11 -29.44
N PRO A 267 8.64 -14.01 -30.42
CA PRO A 267 7.52 -14.62 -31.13
C PRO A 267 6.58 -15.44 -30.22
N LEU A 268 7.11 -16.05 -29.16
CA LEU A 268 6.31 -16.80 -28.19
C LEU A 268 5.50 -15.85 -27.30
N LEU A 269 6.14 -14.78 -26.81
CA LEU A 269 5.50 -13.77 -26.00
C LEU A 269 4.41 -13.02 -26.77
N GLU A 270 4.71 -12.59 -28.03
CA GLU A 270 3.75 -11.92 -28.89
C GLU A 270 2.50 -12.76 -29.10
N LYS A 271 2.66 -14.05 -29.43
CA LYS A 271 1.53 -14.97 -29.61
C LYS A 271 0.64 -14.98 -28.37
N ALA A 272 1.23 -15.16 -27.18
CA ALA A 272 0.49 -15.20 -25.93
C ALA A 272 -0.19 -13.86 -25.59
N PHE A 273 0.47 -12.74 -25.85
CA PHE A 273 -0.10 -11.41 -25.65
C PHE A 273 -1.26 -11.11 -26.58
N VAL A 274 -1.15 -11.44 -27.86
CA VAL A 274 -2.22 -11.27 -28.87
C VAL A 274 -3.45 -12.13 -28.49
N GLU A 275 -3.24 -13.39 -28.07
CA GLU A 275 -4.31 -14.26 -27.61
C GLU A 275 -5.07 -13.69 -26.40
N ASN A 276 -4.41 -12.87 -25.58
CA ASN A 276 -4.99 -12.20 -24.43
C ASN A 276 -5.43 -10.75 -24.70
N GLY A 277 -5.31 -10.27 -25.92
CA GLY A 277 -5.73 -8.93 -26.35
C GLY A 277 -4.82 -7.82 -25.85
N VAL A 278 -3.53 -8.09 -25.64
CA VAL A 278 -2.52 -7.10 -25.23
C VAL A 278 -1.96 -6.40 -26.47
N LYS A 279 -1.99 -5.08 -26.48
CA LYS A 279 -1.36 -4.23 -27.48
C LYS A 279 0.11 -3.99 -27.08
N ILE A 280 1.02 -4.18 -28.04
CA ILE A 280 2.45 -4.10 -27.82
C ILE A 280 3.02 -2.85 -28.49
N HIS A 281 3.77 -2.05 -27.73
CA HIS A 281 4.69 -1.04 -28.23
C HIS A 281 6.11 -1.60 -28.13
N ALA A 282 6.94 -1.40 -29.14
CA ALA A 282 8.27 -1.98 -29.14
C ALA A 282 9.34 -1.01 -29.67
N ASP A 283 10.55 -1.12 -29.14
CA ASP A 283 11.71 -0.42 -29.65
C ASP A 283 12.14 -0.96 -31.04
N GLU A 284 13.04 -0.24 -31.73
CA GLU A 284 13.47 -0.59 -33.10
C GLU A 284 14.09 -2.00 -33.17
N GLU A 285 14.79 -2.44 -32.13
CA GLU A 285 15.46 -3.74 -32.11
C GLU A 285 14.44 -4.87 -31.93
N SER A 286 13.52 -4.75 -31.00
CA SER A 286 12.45 -5.73 -30.73
C SER A 286 11.45 -5.84 -31.88
N MET A 287 11.16 -4.73 -32.58
CA MET A 287 10.26 -4.69 -33.74
C MET A 287 10.66 -5.67 -34.86
N ARG A 288 11.95 -6.03 -34.96
CA ARG A 288 12.43 -6.98 -35.98
C ARG A 288 11.89 -8.38 -35.81
N TYR A 289 11.42 -8.72 -34.61
CA TYR A 289 10.96 -10.06 -34.21
C TYR A 289 9.47 -10.12 -33.88
N LEU A 290 8.78 -8.98 -33.92
CA LEU A 290 7.34 -8.84 -33.63
C LEU A 290 6.58 -8.47 -34.89
N LYS A 291 5.36 -9.02 -35.05
CA LYS A 291 4.52 -8.83 -36.26
C LYS A 291 3.38 -7.85 -36.04
N THR A 292 2.89 -7.76 -34.82
CA THR A 292 1.69 -6.99 -34.46
C THR A 292 2.01 -5.76 -33.60
N ALA A 293 3.27 -5.63 -33.15
CA ALA A 293 3.70 -4.50 -32.36
C ALA A 293 3.70 -3.20 -33.19
N ILE A 294 3.50 -2.09 -32.52
CA ILE A 294 3.66 -0.74 -33.07
C ILE A 294 4.94 -0.11 -32.51
N PRO A 295 5.59 0.79 -33.26
CA PRO A 295 6.78 1.47 -32.78
C PRO A 295 6.50 2.27 -31.52
N MET A 296 7.40 2.23 -30.54
CA MET A 296 7.40 3.14 -29.38
C MET A 296 7.65 4.57 -29.86
N GLU A 297 6.95 5.52 -29.24
CA GLU A 297 7.20 6.94 -29.39
C GLU A 297 8.15 7.46 -28.28
N CYS A 298 8.71 8.65 -28.47
CA CYS A 298 9.58 9.27 -27.46
C CYS A 298 8.80 9.53 -26.15
N GLY A 299 9.25 8.95 -25.07
CA GLY A 299 8.63 9.06 -23.74
C GLY A 299 7.71 7.88 -23.37
N ASP A 300 7.50 6.91 -24.29
CA ASP A 300 6.70 5.72 -23.98
C ASP A 300 7.32 4.86 -22.87
N GLU A 301 8.64 4.92 -22.71
CA GLU A 301 9.36 4.28 -21.59
C GLU A 301 8.89 4.74 -20.21
N ASP A 302 8.26 5.91 -20.15
CA ASP A 302 7.72 6.50 -18.93
C ASP A 302 6.20 6.34 -18.78
N ASN A 303 5.53 5.61 -19.68
CA ASN A 303 4.09 5.44 -19.64
C ASN A 303 3.63 4.43 -18.58
N GLU A 304 2.51 4.76 -17.94
CA GLU A 304 1.68 3.84 -17.17
C GLU A 304 0.35 3.70 -17.91
N TYR A 305 0.17 2.60 -18.65
CA TYR A 305 -1.00 2.40 -19.52
C TYR A 305 -2.28 2.08 -18.73
N LEU A 306 -2.15 1.34 -17.62
CA LEU A 306 -3.29 0.87 -16.80
C LEU A 306 -4.34 0.08 -17.61
N ASP A 307 -3.92 -0.51 -18.73
CA ASP A 307 -4.75 -1.28 -19.65
C ASP A 307 -3.95 -2.47 -20.21
N LYS A 308 -4.57 -3.28 -21.07
CA LYS A 308 -3.92 -4.35 -21.83
C LYS A 308 -3.02 -3.77 -22.94
N GLU A 309 -2.03 -3.00 -22.50
CA GLU A 309 -1.07 -2.31 -23.34
C GLU A 309 0.28 -2.27 -22.61
N CYS A 310 1.39 -2.51 -23.30
CA CYS A 310 2.72 -2.55 -22.68
C CYS A 310 3.82 -2.22 -23.67
N ASN A 311 5.01 -1.86 -23.14
CA ASN A 311 6.24 -1.74 -23.87
C ASN A 311 7.03 -3.05 -23.87
N ILE A 312 7.75 -3.32 -24.97
CA ILE A 312 8.80 -4.35 -25.08
C ILE A 312 10.06 -3.68 -25.58
N MET A 313 11.15 -3.81 -24.83
CA MET A 313 12.44 -3.20 -25.14
C MET A 313 13.58 -4.20 -25.02
N ALA A 314 14.54 -4.12 -25.95
CA ALA A 314 15.77 -4.91 -25.93
C ALA A 314 16.80 -4.30 -24.99
N VAL A 315 17.47 -5.13 -24.18
CA VAL A 315 18.58 -4.71 -23.32
C VAL A 315 19.78 -5.65 -23.46
N GLU A 316 20.97 -5.13 -23.24
CA GLU A 316 22.21 -5.91 -23.45
C GLU A 316 22.42 -6.98 -22.38
N ASP A 317 22.12 -6.65 -21.14
CA ASP A 317 22.36 -7.51 -19.98
C ASP A 317 21.55 -7.04 -18.76
N VAL A 318 21.66 -7.75 -17.65
CA VAL A 318 21.02 -7.41 -16.38
C VAL A 318 21.40 -6.01 -15.84
N LYS A 319 22.61 -5.54 -16.14
CA LYS A 319 23.06 -4.22 -15.70
C LYS A 319 22.31 -3.12 -16.41
N LYS A 320 22.14 -3.26 -17.74
CA LYS A 320 21.37 -2.32 -18.54
C LYS A 320 19.87 -2.37 -18.19
N ALA A 321 19.35 -3.53 -17.87
CA ALA A 321 17.97 -3.65 -17.34
C ALA A 321 17.80 -2.87 -16.02
N VAL A 322 18.72 -3.03 -15.07
CA VAL A 322 18.68 -2.31 -13.79
C VAL A 322 18.87 -0.80 -13.97
N GLU A 323 19.80 -0.38 -14.85
CA GLU A 323 19.97 1.05 -15.19
C GLU A 323 18.67 1.66 -15.72
N HIS A 324 18.00 0.97 -16.64
CA HIS A 324 16.72 1.41 -17.20
C HIS A 324 15.62 1.49 -16.13
N ILE A 325 15.44 0.42 -15.34
CA ILE A 325 14.43 0.35 -14.27
C ILE A 325 14.62 1.49 -13.26
N ASN A 326 15.86 1.72 -12.82
CA ASN A 326 16.13 2.78 -11.85
C ASN A 326 15.94 4.21 -12.42
N ALA A 327 16.04 4.37 -13.75
CA ALA A 327 15.84 5.66 -14.42
C ALA A 327 14.36 5.95 -14.74
N HIS A 328 13.60 4.94 -15.19
CA HIS A 328 12.24 5.08 -15.73
C HIS A 328 11.15 4.48 -14.82
N GLY A 329 11.53 3.57 -13.92
CA GLY A 329 10.60 2.94 -12.98
C GLY A 329 10.07 3.91 -11.91
N SER A 330 8.95 3.53 -11.32
CA SER A 330 8.32 4.27 -10.22
C SER A 330 8.78 3.81 -8.84
N HIS A 331 9.79 2.96 -8.76
CA HIS A 331 10.25 2.30 -7.52
C HIS A 331 9.16 1.46 -6.84
N HIS A 332 8.20 0.97 -7.61
CA HIS A 332 7.07 0.20 -7.09
C HIS A 332 7.41 -1.29 -7.00
N THR A 333 7.26 -2.03 -8.09
CA THR A 333 7.47 -3.48 -8.12
C THR A 333 8.14 -3.88 -9.44
N ASP A 334 9.30 -4.49 -9.36
CA ASP A 334 10.02 -4.94 -10.55
C ASP A 334 10.45 -6.40 -10.40
N ALA A 335 10.53 -7.12 -11.52
CA ALA A 335 10.81 -8.54 -11.54
C ALA A 335 11.91 -8.91 -12.54
N ILE A 336 12.67 -9.96 -12.22
CA ILE A 336 13.56 -10.65 -13.13
C ILE A 336 13.10 -12.10 -13.33
N ILE A 337 13.19 -12.59 -14.56
CA ILE A 337 13.00 -14.00 -14.89
C ILE A 337 14.34 -14.55 -15.36
N ALA A 338 14.98 -15.37 -14.56
CA ALA A 338 16.34 -15.88 -14.79
C ALA A 338 16.54 -17.22 -14.08
N GLU A 339 17.28 -18.14 -14.73
CA GLU A 339 17.82 -19.35 -14.08
C GLU A 339 19.27 -19.10 -13.61
N ASN A 340 19.89 -18.00 -14.01
CA ASN A 340 21.21 -17.59 -13.55
C ASN A 340 21.12 -16.84 -12.21
N GLU A 341 21.55 -17.50 -11.14
CA GLU A 341 21.55 -16.96 -9.76
C GLU A 341 22.42 -15.69 -9.58
N GLU A 342 23.50 -15.53 -10.35
CA GLU A 342 24.37 -14.35 -10.28
C GLU A 342 23.62 -13.12 -10.83
N ASN A 343 22.95 -13.28 -11.98
CA ASN A 343 22.13 -12.21 -12.57
C ASN A 343 20.92 -11.88 -11.69
N ALA A 344 20.25 -12.89 -11.12
CA ALA A 344 19.14 -12.70 -10.20
C ALA A 344 19.59 -11.94 -8.93
N SER A 345 20.74 -12.32 -8.35
CA SER A 345 21.30 -11.64 -7.17
C SER A 345 21.74 -10.21 -7.47
N TYR A 346 22.32 -9.97 -8.65
CA TYR A 346 22.67 -8.63 -9.11
C TYR A 346 21.41 -7.76 -9.21
N PHE A 347 20.38 -8.27 -9.89
CA PHE A 347 19.11 -7.56 -10.06
C PHE A 347 18.50 -7.16 -8.70
N VAL A 348 18.37 -8.12 -7.77
CA VAL A 348 17.84 -7.87 -6.42
C VAL A 348 18.63 -6.82 -5.67
N SER A 349 19.96 -6.83 -5.81
CA SER A 349 20.86 -5.94 -5.05
C SER A 349 20.85 -4.50 -5.58
N PHE A 350 20.68 -4.31 -6.88
CA PHE A 350 20.86 -3.01 -7.51
C PHE A 350 19.55 -2.35 -8.01
N THR A 351 18.44 -3.07 -8.04
CA THR A 351 17.13 -2.49 -8.35
C THR A 351 16.58 -1.74 -7.14
N ASP A 352 16.29 -0.45 -7.31
CA ASP A 352 15.78 0.42 -6.24
C ASP A 352 14.25 0.46 -6.24
N SER A 353 13.61 -0.69 -6.03
CA SER A 353 12.16 -0.80 -5.95
C SER A 353 11.70 -1.28 -4.58
N ALA A 354 10.43 -0.99 -4.24
CA ALA A 354 9.85 -1.40 -2.97
C ALA A 354 9.72 -2.92 -2.89
N ASP A 355 9.33 -3.54 -4.01
CA ASP A 355 9.21 -4.97 -4.16
C ASP A 355 10.07 -5.42 -5.34
N VAL A 356 10.95 -6.39 -5.12
CA VAL A 356 11.82 -6.96 -6.15
C VAL A 356 11.63 -8.47 -6.17
N PHE A 357 11.22 -9.00 -7.32
CA PHE A 357 10.82 -10.39 -7.47
C PHE A 357 11.73 -11.17 -8.41
N VAL A 358 11.91 -12.44 -8.11
CA VAL A 358 12.64 -13.38 -8.96
C VAL A 358 11.71 -14.52 -9.35
N ASN A 359 11.58 -14.77 -10.65
CA ASN A 359 10.81 -15.87 -11.23
C ASN A 359 9.33 -15.92 -10.79
N CYS A 360 8.71 -14.76 -10.57
CA CYS A 360 7.27 -14.66 -10.31
C CYS A 360 6.69 -13.34 -10.81
N SER A 361 5.37 -13.30 -10.92
CA SER A 361 4.62 -12.14 -11.43
C SER A 361 4.69 -10.95 -10.47
N THR A 362 4.84 -9.73 -10.99
CA THR A 362 4.73 -8.48 -10.22
C THR A 362 3.38 -8.34 -9.51
N ARG A 363 2.35 -9.04 -9.96
CA ARG A 363 1.01 -9.06 -9.36
C ARG A 363 0.96 -9.69 -7.96
N PHE A 364 2.04 -10.31 -7.50
CA PHE A 364 2.15 -10.77 -6.11
C PHE A 364 2.35 -9.65 -5.11
N ALA A 365 2.76 -8.44 -5.50
CA ALA A 365 2.89 -7.28 -4.62
C ALA A 365 1.52 -6.82 -4.08
N ASP A 366 1.03 -7.49 -3.06
CA ASP A 366 -0.31 -7.33 -2.51
C ASP A 366 -0.31 -7.80 -1.04
N GLY A 367 -0.84 -6.98 -0.15
CA GLY A 367 -0.81 -7.27 1.29
C GLY A 367 -1.52 -8.55 1.69
N TYR A 368 -2.61 -8.93 0.99
CA TYR A 368 -3.27 -10.21 1.24
C TYR A 368 -2.40 -11.39 0.84
N ARG A 369 -1.75 -11.31 -0.35
CA ARG A 369 -0.83 -12.35 -0.84
C ARG A 369 0.43 -12.45 0.01
N PHE A 370 0.87 -11.33 0.62
CA PHE A 370 1.99 -11.30 1.57
C PHE A 370 1.63 -11.79 2.97
N GLY A 371 0.36 -12.16 3.21
CA GLY A 371 -0.10 -12.61 4.53
C GLY A 371 -0.28 -11.48 5.56
N LEU A 372 -0.40 -10.23 5.11
CA LEU A 372 -0.60 -9.08 6.00
C LEU A 372 -2.06 -8.90 6.45
N GLY A 373 -2.97 -9.77 5.99
CA GLY A 373 -4.40 -9.77 6.28
C GLY A 373 -5.19 -8.70 5.51
N ALA A 374 -4.71 -7.49 5.49
CA ALA A 374 -5.23 -6.37 4.69
C ALA A 374 -4.10 -5.38 4.39
N GLU A 375 -4.32 -4.48 3.41
CA GLU A 375 -3.40 -3.38 3.14
C GLU A 375 -4.14 -2.06 2.96
N VAL A 376 -3.48 -0.97 3.28
CA VAL A 376 -3.95 0.38 2.97
C VAL A 376 -3.46 0.89 1.62
N GLY A 377 -2.50 0.23 1.04
CA GLY A 377 -1.86 0.54 -0.25
C GLY A 377 -0.40 0.12 -0.27
N ILE A 378 0.29 0.47 -1.37
CA ILE A 378 1.71 0.23 -1.55
C ILE A 378 2.42 1.59 -1.46
N SER A 379 3.53 1.64 -0.74
CA SER A 379 4.36 2.84 -0.61
C SER A 379 5.70 2.64 -1.29
N THR A 380 6.10 3.59 -2.11
CA THR A 380 7.43 3.61 -2.77
C THR A 380 8.44 4.46 -2.00
N SER A 381 8.03 5.09 -0.89
CA SER A 381 8.91 5.91 -0.06
C SER A 381 10.06 5.07 0.53
N LYS A 382 11.26 5.66 0.63
CA LYS A 382 12.40 5.05 1.35
C LYS A 382 12.31 5.21 2.86
N LEU A 383 11.44 6.09 3.34
CA LEU A 383 11.07 6.15 4.74
C LEU A 383 10.00 5.08 5.02
N HIS A 384 9.96 4.60 6.26
CA HIS A 384 8.97 3.61 6.67
C HIS A 384 7.52 4.17 6.49
N ALA A 385 6.55 3.41 5.92
CA ALA A 385 6.71 2.05 5.41
C ALA A 385 7.00 2.06 3.89
N ARG A 386 7.61 0.97 3.39
CA ARG A 386 7.87 0.75 1.97
C ARG A 386 7.28 -0.61 1.56
N GLY A 387 6.76 -0.73 0.32
CA GLY A 387 6.04 -1.91 -0.16
C GLY A 387 4.56 -1.94 0.29
N PRO A 388 3.89 -3.09 0.25
CA PRO A 388 2.52 -3.26 0.74
C PRO A 388 2.39 -2.92 2.23
N VAL A 389 1.48 -2.01 2.56
CA VAL A 389 1.34 -1.45 3.90
C VAL A 389 0.22 -2.13 4.67
N GLY A 390 0.58 -3.08 5.53
CA GLY A 390 -0.30 -3.72 6.51
C GLY A 390 -0.21 -3.08 7.90
N LEU A 391 -0.52 -3.85 8.96
CA LEU A 391 -0.51 -3.36 10.35
C LEU A 391 0.84 -2.78 10.78
N ASP A 392 1.95 -3.46 10.48
CA ASP A 392 3.30 -3.00 10.87
C ASP A 392 3.67 -1.67 10.18
N GLY A 393 3.14 -1.41 8.97
CA GLY A 393 3.33 -0.15 8.26
C GLY A 393 2.61 1.04 8.86
N LEU A 394 1.61 0.82 9.71
CA LEU A 394 0.89 1.84 10.46
C LEU A 394 1.45 2.05 11.89
N MET A 395 2.65 1.53 12.15
CA MET A 395 3.35 1.65 13.41
C MET A 395 4.57 2.54 13.28
N THR A 396 4.93 3.20 14.35
CA THR A 396 6.24 3.82 14.56
C THR A 396 6.92 3.16 15.74
N THR A 397 8.05 3.67 16.18
CA THR A 397 8.75 3.16 17.36
C THR A 397 9.07 4.29 18.34
N LYS A 398 9.19 3.97 19.63
CA LYS A 398 9.77 4.84 20.62
C LYS A 398 10.81 4.09 21.44
N TRP A 399 11.80 4.84 21.90
CA TRP A 399 12.80 4.36 22.82
C TRP A 399 12.32 4.53 24.27
N ILE A 400 12.46 3.48 25.05
CA ILE A 400 12.11 3.43 26.47
C ILE A 400 13.36 3.04 27.22
N LEU A 401 13.88 3.96 28.03
CA LEU A 401 15.04 3.73 28.89
C LEU A 401 14.56 3.63 30.33
N ARG A 402 14.94 2.56 31.02
CA ARG A 402 14.61 2.33 32.42
C ARG A 402 15.90 2.31 33.21
N GLY A 403 16.02 3.26 34.15
CA GLY A 403 17.14 3.41 35.03
C GLY A 403 16.71 3.46 36.52
N ASN A 404 17.68 3.60 37.38
CA ASN A 404 17.53 3.72 38.84
C ASN A 404 18.26 4.96 39.40
N GLY A 405 18.25 6.06 38.64
CA GLY A 405 18.87 7.32 39.02
C GLY A 405 20.17 7.66 38.30
N GLU A 406 20.52 6.90 37.24
CA GLU A 406 21.70 7.13 36.44
C GLU A 406 21.67 8.52 35.77
N THR A 407 22.79 9.20 35.81
CA THR A 407 22.95 10.54 35.21
C THR A 407 23.98 10.54 34.09
N VAL A 408 23.82 11.39 33.10
CA VAL A 408 24.78 11.52 32.00
C VAL A 408 26.17 11.93 32.54
N ALA A 409 26.21 12.69 33.62
CA ALA A 409 27.46 13.12 34.27
C ALA A 409 28.34 11.92 34.72
N GLU A 410 27.73 10.83 35.18
CA GLU A 410 28.45 9.62 35.58
C GLU A 410 29.14 8.91 34.41
N TYR A 411 28.66 9.10 33.18
CA TYR A 411 29.18 8.49 31.96
C TYR A 411 29.95 9.48 31.10
N SER A 412 30.25 10.68 31.64
CA SER A 412 30.92 11.74 30.90
C SER A 412 32.25 12.12 31.51
N GLY A 413 33.18 12.66 30.67
CA GLY A 413 34.48 13.16 31.12
C GLY A 413 35.57 12.06 31.22
N VAL A 414 36.77 12.45 31.65
CA VAL A 414 37.96 11.59 31.65
C VAL A 414 37.84 10.39 32.59
N ASN A 415 37.03 10.50 33.65
CA ASN A 415 36.77 9.46 34.64
C ASN A 415 35.34 8.92 34.58
N GLY A 416 34.61 9.15 33.47
CA GLY A 416 33.27 8.64 33.29
C GLY A 416 33.20 7.11 33.21
N LYS A 417 32.14 6.52 33.66
CA LYS A 417 31.85 5.10 33.46
C LYS A 417 31.76 4.79 31.98
N GLU A 418 32.21 3.64 31.56
CA GLU A 418 31.99 3.15 30.17
C GLU A 418 30.69 2.39 30.08
N PHE A 419 30.00 2.53 28.92
CA PHE A 419 28.82 1.73 28.62
C PHE A 419 29.21 0.32 28.16
N HIS A 420 28.48 -0.69 28.58
CA HIS A 420 28.68 -2.07 28.12
C HIS A 420 28.03 -2.37 26.76
N HIS A 421 26.96 -1.68 26.42
CA HIS A 421 26.20 -1.83 25.17
C HIS A 421 25.89 -3.29 24.79
N LYS A 422 25.50 -4.11 25.78
CA LYS A 422 25.18 -5.52 25.55
C LYS A 422 23.84 -5.65 24.83
N GLU A 423 23.84 -6.23 23.64
CA GLU A 423 22.60 -6.56 22.94
C GLU A 423 21.89 -7.73 23.64
N LEU A 424 20.57 -7.59 23.81
CA LEU A 424 19.72 -8.59 24.45
C LEU A 424 18.71 -9.20 23.43
N ILE A 425 18.37 -8.46 22.37
CA ILE A 425 17.56 -8.86 21.20
C ILE A 425 18.05 -8.03 20.01
#